data_ea0a88f9b95b31697fe9ee468d836991
#
_entry.id   ea0a88f9b95b31697fe9ee468d836991
#
_cell.length_a   1.000
_cell.length_b   1.000
_cell.length_c   1.000
_cell.angle_alpha   90.00
_cell.angle_beta   90.00
_cell.angle_gamma   90.00
#
_symmetry.space_group_name_H-M   'P 1'
#
loop_
_entity.id
_entity.type
_entity.pdbx_description
1 polymer ?
#
loop_
_entity_poly.entity_id
_entity_poly.type
_entity_poly.pdbx_seq_one_letter_code
_entity_poly.pdbx_strand_id
1 'polypeptide(L)'
;MKTILALLAGILMGAAAVVAAQHVVKGGYIVEHDADVAKKEPGTHNGGGETTGYSFFAKAPKMPFVFRKRALKPGSGVGYHEQKEDEVYYVLSGKGVMTLDDKPVEIGPGTAVLTRPGSSHGLKQTGSEDLVIMIAYEVK
;
A
#
# COMPACT_ATOMS: atom_id res chain seq x y z
N MET A 1 -14.03 -56.47 39.82
CA MET A 1 -14.52 -55.28 39.13
C MET A 1 -13.42 -54.22 39.19
N LYS A 2 -12.70 -54.00 38.06
CA LYS A 2 -11.63 -52.97 37.95
C LYS A 2 -12.15 -51.86 37.05
N THR A 3 -12.36 -50.71 37.62
CA THR A 3 -12.83 -49.52 36.91
C THR A 3 -11.63 -48.85 36.26
N ILE A 4 -11.62 -48.76 34.91
CA ILE A 4 -10.62 -48.08 34.13
C ILE A 4 -11.07 -46.61 33.98
N LEU A 5 -10.31 -45.68 34.56
CA LEU A 5 -10.50 -44.24 34.43
C LEU A 5 -9.73 -43.78 33.19
N ALA A 6 -10.45 -43.40 32.14
CA ALA A 6 -9.86 -42.83 30.92
C ALA A 6 -9.62 -41.33 31.16
N LEU A 7 -8.33 -40.93 31.20
CA LEU A 7 -7.92 -39.53 31.18
C LEU A 7 -7.98 -39.02 29.71
N LEU A 8 -8.91 -38.12 29.44
CA LEU A 8 -8.90 -37.32 28.21
C LEU A 8 -7.91 -36.14 28.38
N ALA A 9 -6.75 -36.26 27.77
CA ALA A 9 -5.81 -35.15 27.67
C ALA A 9 -6.25 -34.22 26.52
N GLY A 10 -6.88 -33.11 26.87
CA GLY A 10 -7.20 -32.03 25.94
C GLY A 10 -5.93 -31.29 25.53
N ILE A 11 -5.54 -31.41 24.25
CA ILE A 11 -4.48 -30.59 23.69
C ILE A 11 -5.05 -29.22 23.39
N LEU A 12 -4.77 -28.24 24.24
CA LEU A 12 -4.95 -26.82 23.90
C LEU A 12 -3.89 -26.41 22.89
N MET A 13 -4.26 -26.34 21.63
CA MET A 13 -3.45 -25.63 20.62
C MET A 13 -3.61 -24.13 20.87
N GLY A 14 -2.70 -23.56 21.64
CA GLY A 14 -2.51 -22.12 21.76
C GLY A 14 -1.99 -21.59 20.45
N ALA A 15 -2.83 -20.86 19.71
CA ALA A 15 -2.37 -20.03 18.60
C ALA A 15 -1.45 -18.95 19.17
N ALA A 16 -0.14 -19.13 19.07
CA ALA A 16 0.83 -18.08 19.34
C ALA A 16 0.66 -17.02 18.26
N ALA A 17 0.01 -15.90 18.59
CA ALA A 17 0.05 -14.71 17.78
C ALA A 17 1.52 -14.24 17.75
N VAL A 18 2.18 -14.45 16.62
CA VAL A 18 3.48 -13.84 16.34
C VAL A 18 3.22 -12.35 16.15
N VAL A 19 3.31 -11.60 17.24
CA VAL A 19 3.41 -10.14 17.16
C VAL A 19 4.79 -9.87 16.56
N ALA A 20 4.84 -9.51 15.29
CA ALA A 20 6.06 -9.02 14.68
C ALA A 20 6.50 -7.77 15.45
N ALA A 21 7.46 -7.94 16.36
CA ALA A 21 8.05 -6.82 17.07
C ALA A 21 8.81 -5.98 16.04
N GLN A 22 8.36 -4.74 15.83
CA GLN A 22 9.15 -3.77 15.07
C GLN A 22 10.45 -3.53 15.85
N HIS A 23 11.54 -4.15 15.40
CA HIS A 23 12.85 -3.93 15.99
C HIS A 23 13.39 -2.58 15.55
N VAL A 24 13.14 -1.54 16.35
CA VAL A 24 13.90 -0.29 16.24
C VAL A 24 15.26 -0.55 16.83
N VAL A 25 16.26 -0.76 16.00
CA VAL A 25 17.64 -0.90 16.45
C VAL A 25 18.22 0.50 16.70
N LYS A 26 18.81 0.71 17.87
CA LYS A 26 19.50 1.96 18.21
C LYS A 26 20.67 2.15 17.24
N GLY A 27 20.54 3.07 16.29
CA GLY A 27 21.54 3.30 15.26
C GLY A 27 21.02 3.18 13.85
N GLY A 28 19.73 2.85 13.65
CA GLY A 28 19.19 3.41 12.50
C GLY A 28 18.63 2.61 11.37
N TYR A 29 18.01 1.46 11.53
CA TYR A 29 17.17 0.93 10.44
C TYR A 29 15.85 0.38 10.97
N ILE A 30 14.83 0.45 10.10
CA ILE A 30 13.51 -0.19 10.28
C ILE A 30 13.29 -1.06 9.05
N VAL A 31 12.83 -2.30 9.26
CA VAL A 31 12.45 -3.23 8.19
C VAL A 31 10.96 -3.52 8.36
N GLU A 32 10.20 -3.33 7.30
CA GLU A 32 8.78 -3.67 7.23
C GLU A 32 8.51 -4.47 5.96
N HIS A 33 7.62 -5.44 6.04
CA HIS A 33 7.17 -6.24 4.91
C HIS A 33 5.75 -5.84 4.51
N ASP A 34 5.36 -6.17 3.30
CA ASP A 34 4.00 -5.93 2.79
C ASP A 34 2.91 -6.38 3.77
N ALA A 35 3.08 -7.58 4.34
CA ALA A 35 2.11 -8.16 5.27
C ALA A 35 1.91 -7.33 6.56
N ASP A 36 2.93 -6.57 6.97
CA ASP A 36 2.90 -5.77 8.19
C ASP A 36 2.10 -4.48 8.03
N VAL A 37 2.02 -3.98 6.79
CA VAL A 37 1.48 -2.64 6.49
C VAL A 37 0.32 -2.64 5.49
N ALA A 38 -0.07 -3.83 4.98
CA ALA A 38 -1.15 -3.95 4.02
C ALA A 38 -2.51 -3.55 4.62
N LYS A 39 -3.26 -2.70 3.93
CA LYS A 39 -4.59 -2.27 4.31
C LYS A 39 -5.50 -2.20 3.09
N LYS A 40 -6.62 -2.93 3.11
CA LYS A 40 -7.67 -2.77 2.11
C LYS A 40 -8.40 -1.45 2.32
N GLU A 41 -8.57 -0.71 1.26
CA GLU A 41 -9.23 0.59 1.28
C GLU A 41 -9.82 0.92 -0.12
N PRO A 42 -10.84 1.77 -0.21
CA PRO A 42 -11.33 2.24 -1.52
C PRO A 42 -10.25 3.08 -2.22
N GLY A 43 -10.43 3.30 -3.51
CA GLY A 43 -9.58 4.22 -4.27
C GLY A 43 -9.56 5.61 -3.63
N THR A 44 -8.38 6.18 -3.44
CA THR A 44 -8.21 7.50 -2.82
C THR A 44 -8.80 8.61 -3.67
N HIS A 45 -9.07 9.76 -3.06
CA HIS A 45 -9.68 10.92 -3.72
C HIS A 45 -10.97 10.60 -4.48
N ASN A 46 -11.79 9.69 -3.92
CA ASN A 46 -13.02 9.19 -4.56
C ASN A 46 -12.79 8.46 -5.90
N GLY A 47 -11.61 7.86 -6.11
CA GLY A 47 -11.26 7.13 -7.33
C GLY A 47 -12.05 5.84 -7.56
N GLY A 48 -12.73 5.37 -6.51
CA GLY A 48 -13.59 4.19 -6.55
C GLY A 48 -12.84 2.85 -6.66
N GLY A 49 -13.60 1.77 -6.57
CA GLY A 49 -13.09 0.42 -6.63
C GLY A 49 -12.39 -0.03 -5.34
N GLU A 50 -11.67 -1.15 -5.43
CA GLU A 50 -10.93 -1.77 -4.32
C GLU A 50 -9.42 -1.59 -4.52
N THR A 51 -8.72 -1.14 -3.50
CA THR A 51 -7.28 -1.04 -3.49
C THR A 51 -6.68 -1.64 -2.23
N THR A 52 -5.40 -1.99 -2.28
CA THR A 52 -4.61 -2.30 -1.09
C THR A 52 -3.48 -1.28 -0.98
N GLY A 53 -3.49 -0.50 0.09
CA GLY A 53 -2.43 0.44 0.43
C GLY A 53 -1.40 -0.22 1.35
N TYR A 54 -0.13 0.13 1.16
CA TYR A 54 1.00 -0.31 1.96
C TYR A 54 1.78 0.94 2.37
N SER A 55 1.55 1.44 3.58
CA SER A 55 2.20 2.65 4.08
C SER A 55 3.43 2.28 4.89
N PHE A 56 4.58 2.21 4.23
CA PHE A 56 5.84 1.87 4.87
C PHE A 56 6.34 3.01 5.76
N PHE A 57 6.88 2.65 6.91
CA PHE A 57 7.50 3.55 7.86
C PHE A 57 6.58 4.64 8.42
N ALA A 58 5.26 4.46 8.32
CA ALA A 58 4.27 5.44 8.79
C ALA A 58 4.38 5.78 10.29
N LYS A 59 4.99 4.89 11.08
CA LYS A 59 5.25 5.08 12.52
C LYS A 59 6.67 5.51 12.82
N ALA A 60 7.54 5.65 11.82
CA ALA A 60 8.91 6.10 12.02
C ALA A 60 8.92 7.58 12.42
N PRO A 61 9.66 7.94 13.48
CA PRO A 61 9.71 9.33 13.91
C PRO A 61 10.44 10.21 12.88
N LYS A 62 9.90 11.41 12.63
CA LYS A 62 10.54 12.45 11.81
C LYS A 62 10.87 12.02 10.37
N MET A 63 10.05 11.16 9.77
CA MET A 63 10.16 10.88 8.34
C MET A 63 9.76 12.12 7.54
N PRO A 64 10.64 12.68 6.70
CA PRO A 64 10.35 13.90 5.93
C PRO A 64 9.55 13.62 4.65
N PHE A 65 9.26 12.37 4.35
CA PHE A 65 8.49 11.94 3.18
C PHE A 65 7.64 10.73 3.50
N VAL A 66 6.59 10.56 2.72
CA VAL A 66 5.77 9.34 2.67
C VAL A 66 6.36 8.41 1.63
N PHE A 67 6.42 7.12 1.95
CA PHE A 67 6.78 6.05 1.02
C PHE A 67 5.72 4.96 1.07
N ARG A 68 5.02 4.77 -0.04
CA ARG A 68 3.86 3.87 -0.12
C ARG A 68 3.92 3.00 -1.37
N LYS A 69 3.38 1.81 -1.26
CA LYS A 69 2.95 1.00 -2.39
C LYS A 69 1.43 0.97 -2.43
N ARG A 70 0.83 0.91 -3.61
CA ARG A 70 -0.60 0.70 -3.80
C ARG A 70 -0.85 -0.29 -4.92
N ALA A 71 -1.72 -1.28 -4.65
CA ALA A 71 -2.26 -2.18 -5.64
C ALA A 71 -3.71 -1.78 -5.92
N LEU A 72 -4.02 -1.45 -7.17
CA LEU A 72 -5.37 -1.10 -7.64
C LEU A 72 -5.95 -2.29 -8.38
N LYS A 73 -7.07 -2.82 -7.89
CA LYS A 73 -7.81 -3.89 -8.57
C LYS A 73 -8.34 -3.42 -9.94
N PRO A 74 -8.66 -4.35 -10.87
CA PRO A 74 -9.29 -3.99 -12.13
C PRO A 74 -10.46 -3.00 -11.96
N GLY A 75 -10.39 -1.89 -12.70
CA GLY A 75 -11.40 -0.83 -12.67
C GLY A 75 -11.31 0.15 -11.49
N SER A 76 -10.36 -0.03 -10.57
CA SER A 76 -10.13 0.92 -9.47
C SER A 76 -9.31 2.12 -9.90
N GLY A 77 -9.25 3.16 -9.07
CA GLY A 77 -8.51 4.36 -9.41
C GLY A 77 -8.13 5.23 -8.21
N VAL A 78 -7.39 6.29 -8.53
CA VAL A 78 -7.18 7.48 -7.70
C VAL A 78 -7.97 8.61 -8.37
N GLY A 79 -8.87 9.26 -7.65
CA GLY A 79 -9.71 10.33 -8.19
C GLY A 79 -8.87 11.55 -8.59
N TYR A 80 -9.39 12.31 -9.54
CA TYR A 80 -8.73 13.52 -10.03
C TYR A 80 -8.69 14.60 -8.96
N HIS A 81 -7.52 15.14 -8.68
CA HIS A 81 -7.29 16.14 -7.63
C HIS A 81 -6.06 16.99 -7.94
N GLU A 82 -6.01 18.18 -7.34
CA GLU A 82 -4.86 19.06 -7.41
C GLU A 82 -3.77 18.59 -6.44
N GLN A 83 -2.52 18.59 -6.90
CA GLN A 83 -1.34 18.23 -6.13
C GLN A 83 -0.79 19.43 -5.38
N LYS A 84 -0.40 19.21 -4.11
CA LYS A 84 0.11 20.26 -3.22
C LYS A 84 1.61 20.16 -2.93
N GLU A 85 2.17 18.97 -3.11
CA GLU A 85 3.58 18.63 -2.91
C GLU A 85 4.16 18.00 -4.18
N ASP A 86 5.49 17.91 -4.27
CA ASP A 86 6.14 17.06 -5.26
C ASP A 86 5.82 15.59 -4.93
N GLU A 87 5.19 14.87 -5.85
CA GLU A 87 4.82 13.47 -5.69
C GLU A 87 5.30 12.65 -6.89
N VAL A 88 5.98 11.55 -6.58
CA VAL A 88 6.47 10.61 -7.59
C VAL A 88 5.61 9.35 -7.58
N TYR A 89 5.16 8.94 -8.75
CA TYR A 89 4.60 7.63 -9.04
C TYR A 89 5.61 6.79 -9.82
N TYR A 90 5.73 5.51 -9.47
CA TYR A 90 6.49 4.55 -10.27
C TYR A 90 5.71 3.26 -10.43
N VAL A 91 5.50 2.81 -11.65
CA VAL A 91 4.73 1.60 -11.95
C VAL A 91 5.60 0.36 -11.83
N LEU A 92 5.21 -0.56 -10.94
CA LEU A 92 5.85 -1.85 -10.76
C LEU A 92 5.27 -2.91 -11.70
N SER A 93 3.93 -2.98 -11.79
CA SER A 93 3.22 -3.95 -12.64
C SER A 93 1.84 -3.44 -13.02
N GLY A 94 1.22 -4.10 -14.01
CA GLY A 94 -0.10 -3.74 -14.50
C GLY A 94 -0.09 -2.55 -15.45
N LYS A 95 -1.29 -2.07 -15.83
CA LYS A 95 -1.49 -0.97 -16.77
C LYS A 95 -2.55 -0.01 -16.26
N GLY A 96 -2.41 1.25 -16.61
CA GLY A 96 -3.36 2.29 -16.29
C GLY A 96 -3.29 3.48 -17.22
N VAL A 97 -4.24 4.39 -17.03
CA VAL A 97 -4.23 5.73 -17.64
C VAL A 97 -4.15 6.74 -16.52
N MET A 98 -3.14 7.58 -16.55
CA MET A 98 -3.00 8.73 -15.66
C MET A 98 -3.44 9.99 -16.40
N THR A 99 -4.39 10.72 -15.83
CA THR A 99 -4.80 12.02 -16.35
C THR A 99 -3.93 13.08 -15.69
N LEU A 100 -3.18 13.83 -16.47
CA LEU A 100 -2.26 14.90 -16.03
C LEU A 100 -2.69 16.22 -16.65
N ASP A 101 -3.19 17.17 -15.86
CA ASP A 101 -3.76 18.43 -16.32
C ASP A 101 -4.69 18.22 -17.54
N ASP A 102 -5.71 17.37 -17.33
CA ASP A 102 -6.73 16.97 -18.32
C ASP A 102 -6.20 16.16 -19.53
N LYS A 103 -4.92 15.80 -19.56
CA LYS A 103 -4.34 15.00 -20.65
C LYS A 103 -4.15 13.54 -20.21
N PRO A 104 -4.75 12.58 -20.91
CA PRO A 104 -4.54 11.16 -20.61
C PRO A 104 -3.15 10.70 -21.07
N VAL A 105 -2.47 9.96 -20.20
CA VAL A 105 -1.18 9.34 -20.45
C VAL A 105 -1.26 7.87 -20.06
N GLU A 106 -0.98 6.96 -20.99
CA GLU A 106 -0.88 5.54 -20.68
C GLU A 106 0.38 5.27 -19.84
N ILE A 107 0.23 4.48 -18.79
CA ILE A 107 1.32 4.08 -17.92
C ILE A 107 1.39 2.57 -17.77
N GLY A 108 2.60 2.05 -17.65
CA GLY A 108 2.88 0.63 -17.45
C GLY A 108 4.21 0.43 -16.72
N PRO A 109 4.65 -0.83 -16.54
CA PRO A 109 5.85 -1.14 -15.77
C PRO A 109 7.08 -0.32 -16.23
N GLY A 110 7.79 0.29 -15.27
CA GLY A 110 8.93 1.15 -15.53
C GLY A 110 8.59 2.61 -15.81
N THR A 111 7.31 2.99 -15.89
CA THR A 111 6.93 4.41 -16.02
C THR A 111 7.10 5.13 -14.69
N ALA A 112 7.79 6.26 -14.71
CA ALA A 112 7.86 7.21 -13.61
C ALA A 112 7.11 8.50 -13.98
N VAL A 113 6.33 9.05 -13.05
CA VAL A 113 5.63 10.33 -13.21
C VAL A 113 5.91 11.19 -11.98
N LEU A 114 6.34 12.44 -12.21
CA LEU A 114 6.43 13.46 -11.16
C LEU A 114 5.27 14.44 -11.34
N THR A 115 4.42 14.56 -10.33
CA THR A 115 3.41 15.62 -10.24
C THR A 115 3.88 16.70 -9.29
N ARG A 116 3.67 17.96 -9.64
CA ARG A 116 4.18 19.13 -8.92
C ARG A 116 3.04 19.98 -8.35
N PRO A 117 3.31 20.80 -7.33
CA PRO A 117 2.30 21.73 -6.81
C PRO A 117 1.64 22.56 -7.90
N GLY A 118 0.30 22.61 -7.87
CA GLY A 118 -0.53 23.31 -8.86
C GLY A 118 -0.90 22.49 -10.08
N SER A 119 -0.28 21.32 -10.33
CA SER A 119 -0.78 20.36 -11.32
C SER A 119 -1.91 19.52 -10.74
N SER A 120 -2.75 18.97 -11.60
CA SER A 120 -3.82 18.04 -11.21
C SER A 120 -3.63 16.69 -11.86
N HIS A 121 -3.97 15.64 -11.14
CA HIS A 121 -3.87 14.29 -11.68
C HIS A 121 -4.91 13.32 -11.10
N GLY A 122 -5.14 12.25 -11.83
CA GLY A 122 -5.92 11.09 -11.41
C GLY A 122 -5.38 9.84 -12.10
N LEU A 123 -5.72 8.68 -11.59
CA LEU A 123 -5.23 7.41 -12.12
C LEU A 123 -6.38 6.41 -12.23
N LYS A 124 -6.47 5.73 -13.36
CA LYS A 124 -7.41 4.64 -13.61
C LYS A 124 -6.66 3.38 -14.01
N GLN A 125 -6.88 2.30 -13.29
CA GLN A 125 -6.42 0.97 -13.71
C GLN A 125 -7.23 0.51 -14.93
N THR A 126 -6.58 0.00 -15.98
CA THR A 126 -7.20 -0.36 -17.27
C THR A 126 -6.90 -1.77 -17.76
N GLY A 127 -5.99 -2.50 -17.10
CA GLY A 127 -5.64 -3.87 -17.46
C GLY A 127 -6.54 -4.92 -16.82
N SER A 128 -6.21 -6.18 -17.03
CA SER A 128 -6.85 -7.34 -16.39
C SER A 128 -6.21 -7.71 -15.05
N GLU A 129 -5.02 -7.20 -14.77
CA GLU A 129 -4.24 -7.45 -13.55
C GLU A 129 -4.23 -6.21 -12.67
N ASP A 130 -3.86 -6.37 -11.39
CA ASP A 130 -3.67 -5.25 -10.49
C ASP A 130 -2.62 -4.28 -11.04
N LEU A 131 -2.94 -3.00 -11.02
CA LEU A 131 -1.93 -1.95 -11.24
C LEU A 131 -1.22 -1.69 -9.91
N VAL A 132 0.07 -2.03 -9.85
CA VAL A 132 0.89 -1.85 -8.65
C VAL A 132 1.86 -0.69 -8.86
N ILE A 133 1.79 0.28 -7.96
CA ILE A 133 2.58 1.51 -8.02
C ILE A 133 3.30 1.78 -6.70
N MET A 134 4.49 2.37 -6.79
CA MET A 134 5.12 3.06 -5.67
C MET A 134 4.77 4.55 -5.73
N ILE A 135 4.60 5.14 -4.56
CA ILE A 135 4.28 6.57 -4.40
C ILE A 135 5.21 7.14 -3.34
N ALA A 136 5.82 8.29 -3.63
CA ALA A 136 6.61 9.03 -2.65
C ALA A 136 6.33 10.52 -2.75
N TYR A 137 6.14 11.19 -1.61
CA TYR A 137 5.93 12.64 -1.55
C TYR A 137 6.41 13.21 -0.21
N GLU A 138 6.72 14.50 -0.19
CA GLU A 138 7.13 15.21 1.02
C GLU A 138 6.00 15.33 2.04
N VAL A 139 6.37 15.28 3.32
CA VAL A 139 5.51 15.69 4.44
C VAL A 139 5.94 17.08 4.90
N LYS A 140 5.05 18.06 4.77
CA LYS A 140 5.26 19.44 5.27
C LYS A 140 4.79 19.57 6.71
#